data_3d6dece8eb1901f3cd6edc12d29e8dad
#
_entry.id   3d6dece8eb1901f3cd6edc12d29e8dad
#
_cell.length_a   1.000
_cell.length_b   1.000
_cell.length_c   1.000
_cell.angle_alpha   90.00
_cell.angle_beta   90.00
_cell.angle_gamma   90.00
#
_symmetry.space_group_name_H-M   'P 1'
#
loop_
_entity.id
_entity.type
_entity.pdbx_description
1 polymer ?
#
loop_
_entity_poly.entity_id
_entity_poly.type
_entity_poly.pdbx_seq_one_letter_code
_entity_poly.pdbx_strand_id
1 'polypeptide(L)'
;GGAIHELGHGLSLPHNLATKREALRGTALMGAGNYTYRKEWRKEGKGSFLTHASAVRLLAHPLFGGTVHGSAIANEVDYLDLNATQGNDSIQIRGRIRSSTPILAMIAYNDRENKGQRGYGVNKDYDATTWTSVVSPENEFRIRIGELREGNHEIRLVSVDADGSTTTKRLHYSRNEGNTDLRKMRRQIDN
;
A
#
# COMPACT_ATOMS: atom_id res chain seq x y z
N GLY A 1 9.68 2.89 20.64
CA GLY A 1 9.04 3.05 19.33
C GLY A 1 9.95 2.63 18.20
N GLY A 2 11.19 3.18 18.13
CA GLY A 2 12.11 2.87 17.04
C GLY A 2 12.35 1.38 16.84
N ALA A 3 12.72 0.64 17.88
CA ALA A 3 12.97 -0.81 17.75
C ALA A 3 11.79 -1.61 17.16
N ILE A 4 10.55 -1.25 17.49
CA ILE A 4 9.37 -1.92 16.94
C ILE A 4 9.13 -1.53 15.49
N HIS A 5 9.43 -0.28 15.12
CA HIS A 5 9.40 0.19 13.74
C HIS A 5 10.43 -0.58 12.89
N GLU A 6 11.67 -0.68 13.36
CA GLU A 6 12.73 -1.44 12.69
C GLU A 6 12.42 -2.95 12.61
N LEU A 7 11.79 -3.52 13.64
CA LEU A 7 11.27 -4.89 13.58
C LEU A 7 10.22 -5.03 12.47
N GLY A 8 9.35 -4.03 12.27
CA GLY A 8 8.43 -4.01 11.15
C GLY A 8 9.14 -4.12 9.80
N HIS A 9 10.25 -3.39 9.61
CA HIS A 9 11.07 -3.52 8.41
C HIS A 9 11.71 -4.91 8.30
N GLY A 10 12.19 -5.47 9.42
CA GLY A 10 12.68 -6.86 9.47
C GLY A 10 11.62 -7.90 9.07
N LEU A 11 10.34 -7.56 9.21
CA LEU A 11 9.20 -8.34 8.75
C LEU A 11 8.68 -7.89 7.36
N SER A 12 9.53 -7.24 6.57
CA SER A 12 9.23 -6.78 5.21
C SER A 12 8.09 -5.78 5.09
N LEU A 13 7.77 -5.02 6.16
CA LEU A 13 6.78 -3.95 6.09
C LEU A 13 7.42 -2.68 5.51
N PRO A 14 6.89 -2.11 4.42
CA PRO A 14 7.32 -0.81 3.92
C PRO A 14 6.73 0.32 4.77
N HIS A 15 7.31 1.51 4.65
CA HIS A 15 6.73 2.72 5.21
C HIS A 15 5.33 2.97 4.64
N ASN A 16 4.43 3.47 5.50
CA ASN A 16 3.12 3.93 5.08
C ASN A 16 2.50 4.90 6.10
N LEU A 17 1.59 5.72 5.60
CA LEU A 17 0.77 6.62 6.39
C LEU A 17 -0.64 6.05 6.55
N ALA A 18 -1.27 6.43 7.65
CA ALA A 18 -2.69 6.21 7.88
C ALA A 18 -3.53 7.07 6.94
N THR A 19 -4.64 6.52 6.45
CA THR A 19 -5.74 7.31 5.90
C THR A 19 -6.36 8.20 7.00
N LYS A 20 -7.13 9.23 6.63
CA LYS A 20 -7.85 10.07 7.60
C LYS A 20 -8.73 9.24 8.55
N ARG A 21 -9.35 8.18 8.03
CA ARG A 21 -10.17 7.26 8.82
C ARG A 21 -9.33 6.44 9.81
N GLU A 22 -8.22 5.92 9.37
CA GLU A 22 -7.32 5.13 10.23
C GLU A 22 -6.64 6.00 11.29
N ALA A 23 -6.32 7.27 10.97
CA ALA A 23 -5.70 8.24 11.89
C ALA A 23 -6.56 8.54 13.12
N LEU A 24 -7.84 8.19 13.10
CA LEU A 24 -8.68 8.22 14.30
C LEU A 24 -8.20 7.26 15.40
N ARG A 25 -7.45 6.22 15.04
CA ARG A 25 -6.84 5.24 15.95
C ARG A 25 -5.49 5.70 16.53
N GLY A 26 -4.83 6.65 15.88
CA GLY A 26 -3.49 7.11 16.25
C GLY A 26 -2.60 7.28 15.03
N THR A 27 -1.31 7.01 15.18
CA THR A 27 -0.30 7.18 14.12
C THR A 27 0.12 5.81 13.57
N ALA A 28 0.24 5.69 12.25
CA ALA A 28 0.72 4.46 11.61
C ALA A 28 2.14 4.13 12.10
N LEU A 29 2.36 2.92 12.61
CA LEU A 29 3.65 2.48 13.16
C LEU A 29 4.75 2.55 12.11
N MET A 30 4.46 2.15 10.86
CA MET A 30 5.41 2.19 9.74
C MET A 30 5.55 3.58 9.10
N GLY A 31 4.90 4.60 9.66
CA GLY A 31 5.12 6.03 9.38
C GLY A 31 5.81 6.69 10.59
N ALA A 32 5.20 7.74 11.13
CA ALA A 32 5.70 8.47 12.30
C ALA A 32 5.32 7.81 13.65
N GLY A 33 4.76 6.60 13.65
CA GLY A 33 4.29 5.92 14.85
C GLY A 33 5.39 5.53 15.84
N ASN A 34 6.64 5.43 15.37
CA ASN A 34 7.81 5.23 16.25
C ASN A 34 7.95 6.33 17.32
N TYR A 35 7.49 7.56 17.03
CA TYR A 35 7.51 8.70 17.98
C TYR A 35 6.32 8.68 18.94
N THR A 36 5.19 8.09 18.56
CA THR A 36 3.94 8.08 19.36
C THR A 36 3.73 6.78 20.15
N TYR A 37 4.46 5.72 19.85
CA TYR A 37 4.36 4.41 20.50
C TYR A 37 4.48 4.47 22.04
N ARG A 38 5.37 5.31 22.56
CA ARG A 38 5.56 5.49 24.01
C ARG A 38 4.33 6.10 24.68
N LYS A 39 3.56 6.95 23.98
CA LYS A 39 2.32 7.55 24.50
C LYS A 39 1.24 6.50 24.73
N GLU A 40 1.12 5.53 23.83
CA GLU A 40 0.19 4.40 23.99
C GLU A 40 0.56 3.58 25.22
N TRP A 41 1.82 3.20 25.35
CA TRP A 41 2.29 2.42 26.49
C TRP A 41 2.06 3.11 27.83
N ARG A 42 2.15 4.45 27.86
CA ARG A 42 1.88 5.28 29.04
C ARG A 42 0.43 5.69 29.19
N LYS A 43 -0.45 5.30 28.27
CA LYS A 43 -1.86 5.73 28.21
C LYS A 43 -2.05 7.25 28.09
N GLU A 44 -1.10 7.94 27.47
CA GLU A 44 -1.07 9.41 27.29
C GLU A 44 -1.67 9.88 25.95
N GLY A 45 -2.30 9.00 25.17
CA GLY A 45 -2.91 9.35 23.88
C GLY A 45 -3.25 8.14 23.03
N LYS A 46 -3.60 8.41 21.77
CA LYS A 46 -4.03 7.38 20.83
C LYS A 46 -2.91 6.41 20.41
N GLY A 47 -1.63 6.75 20.64
CA GLY A 47 -0.50 5.88 20.36
C GLY A 47 -0.24 5.58 18.90
N SER A 48 0.21 4.35 18.64
CA SER A 48 0.56 3.85 17.31
C SER A 48 -0.20 2.57 17.00
N PHE A 49 -0.46 2.34 15.72
CA PHE A 49 -1.14 1.13 15.24
C PHE A 49 -0.57 0.66 13.89
N LEU A 50 -0.83 -0.58 13.53
CA LEU A 50 -0.55 -1.12 12.19
C LEU A 50 -1.71 -0.74 11.26
N THR A 51 -1.41 -0.10 10.12
CA THR A 51 -2.41 0.13 9.07
C THR A 51 -2.93 -1.21 8.55
N HIS A 52 -4.10 -1.19 7.90
CA HIS A 52 -4.66 -2.40 7.32
C HIS A 52 -3.71 -3.05 6.29
N ALA A 53 -2.99 -2.24 5.52
CA ALA A 53 -1.97 -2.72 4.58
C ALA A 53 -0.83 -3.47 5.30
N SER A 54 -0.31 -2.92 6.40
CA SER A 54 0.72 -3.58 7.21
C SER A 54 0.19 -4.88 7.85
N ALA A 55 -1.04 -4.86 8.34
CA ALA A 55 -1.67 -6.05 8.94
C ALA A 55 -1.85 -7.18 7.92
N VAL A 56 -2.29 -6.87 6.69
CA VAL A 56 -2.43 -7.86 5.60
C VAL A 56 -1.07 -8.48 5.26
N ARG A 57 -0.01 -7.67 5.16
CA ARG A 57 1.33 -8.20 4.88
C ARG A 57 1.84 -9.11 6.00
N LEU A 58 1.59 -8.77 7.26
CA LEU A 58 1.93 -9.65 8.39
C LEU A 58 1.11 -10.93 8.39
N LEU A 59 -0.18 -10.86 8.04
CA LEU A 59 -1.02 -12.06 7.94
C LEU A 59 -0.48 -13.04 6.91
N ALA A 60 0.04 -12.55 5.79
CA ALA A 60 0.67 -13.37 4.75
C ALA A 60 2.11 -13.78 5.10
N HIS A 61 2.74 -13.13 6.08
CA HIS A 61 4.13 -13.38 6.42
C HIS A 61 4.30 -14.78 7.02
N PRO A 62 5.31 -15.57 6.60
CA PRO A 62 5.50 -16.97 7.02
C PRO A 62 5.51 -17.22 8.52
N LEU A 63 6.02 -16.25 9.30
CA LEU A 63 6.04 -16.35 10.75
C LEU A 63 4.64 -16.29 11.40
N PHE A 64 3.63 -15.75 10.69
CA PHE A 64 2.29 -15.52 11.24
C PHE A 64 1.20 -16.29 10.48
N GLY A 65 1.35 -16.40 9.15
CA GLY A 65 0.34 -17.03 8.27
C GLY A 65 0.33 -18.56 8.31
N GLY A 66 1.34 -19.20 8.90
CA GLY A 66 1.44 -20.66 8.98
C GLY A 66 1.63 -21.35 7.62
N THR A 67 1.81 -20.59 6.55
CA THR A 67 2.10 -21.13 5.23
C THR A 67 3.58 -21.53 5.17
N VAL A 68 3.82 -22.81 4.93
CA VAL A 68 5.18 -23.31 4.61
C VAL A 68 5.57 -22.68 3.28
N HIS A 69 6.74 -22.04 3.22
CA HIS A 69 7.32 -21.57 1.96
C HIS A 69 7.37 -22.74 0.97
N GLY A 70 6.48 -22.74 0.03
CA GLY A 70 6.67 -23.48 -1.21
C GLY A 70 7.87 -22.87 -1.94
N SER A 71 8.60 -23.71 -2.64
CA SER A 71 9.73 -23.45 -3.52
C SER A 71 9.88 -21.98 -3.96
N ALA A 72 11.11 -21.47 -3.94
CA ALA A 72 11.52 -20.15 -4.40
C ALA A 72 11.34 -19.91 -5.93
N ILE A 73 10.22 -20.32 -6.47
CA ILE A 73 9.81 -19.95 -7.84
C ILE A 73 9.20 -18.56 -7.72
N ALA A 74 9.81 -17.59 -8.37
CA ALA A 74 9.24 -16.26 -8.48
C ALA A 74 7.82 -16.38 -9.02
N ASN A 75 6.84 -15.91 -8.24
CA ASN A 75 5.46 -15.91 -8.68
C ASN A 75 5.31 -14.94 -9.84
N GLU A 76 4.90 -15.45 -10.99
CA GLU A 76 4.45 -14.60 -12.07
C GLU A 76 3.03 -14.14 -11.77
N VAL A 77 2.86 -12.82 -11.69
CA VAL A 77 1.56 -12.18 -11.50
C VAL A 77 1.26 -11.33 -12.72
N ASP A 78 0.24 -11.73 -13.46
CA ASP A 78 -0.29 -10.96 -14.58
C ASP A 78 -1.51 -10.18 -14.15
N TYR A 79 -1.54 -8.92 -14.50
CA TYR A 79 -2.71 -8.06 -14.33
C TYR A 79 -3.52 -8.05 -15.63
N LEU A 80 -4.69 -8.69 -15.60
CA LEU A 80 -5.60 -8.79 -16.73
C LEU A 80 -6.72 -7.75 -16.60
N ASP A 81 -7.18 -7.20 -17.74
CA ASP A 81 -8.31 -6.27 -17.80
C ASP A 81 -8.17 -5.10 -16.81
N LEU A 82 -6.92 -4.69 -16.54
CA LEU A 82 -6.66 -3.59 -15.61
C LEU A 82 -7.26 -2.30 -16.16
N ASN A 83 -8.01 -1.60 -15.33
CA ASN A 83 -8.67 -0.35 -15.71
C ASN A 83 -8.62 0.65 -14.56
N ALA A 84 -8.42 1.93 -14.89
CA ALA A 84 -8.43 3.02 -13.94
C ALA A 84 -9.46 4.08 -14.35
N THR A 85 -10.35 4.41 -13.42
CA THR A 85 -11.37 5.43 -13.60
C THR A 85 -11.27 6.51 -12.53
N GLN A 86 -11.58 7.74 -12.91
CA GLN A 86 -11.67 8.86 -11.98
C GLN A 86 -13.08 8.88 -11.37
N GLY A 87 -13.16 9.01 -10.05
CA GLY A 87 -14.37 9.34 -9.31
C GLY A 87 -14.26 10.75 -8.71
N ASN A 88 -15.29 11.15 -7.95
CA ASN A 88 -15.24 12.37 -7.16
C ASN A 88 -14.15 12.22 -6.10
N ASP A 89 -13.05 12.98 -6.21
CA ASP A 89 -11.89 12.98 -5.29
C ASP A 89 -11.30 11.58 -5.03
N SER A 90 -11.36 10.68 -6.01
CA SER A 90 -10.85 9.32 -5.90
C SER A 90 -10.44 8.75 -7.27
N ILE A 91 -9.55 7.75 -7.21
CA ILE A 91 -9.22 6.89 -8.35
C ILE A 91 -9.70 5.48 -8.00
N GLN A 92 -10.43 4.85 -8.90
CA GLN A 92 -10.80 3.45 -8.78
C GLN A 92 -9.97 2.64 -9.76
N ILE A 93 -9.25 1.65 -9.25
CA ILE A 93 -8.52 0.66 -10.04
C ILE A 93 -9.23 -0.68 -9.87
N ARG A 94 -9.49 -1.36 -10.98
CA ARG A 94 -10.07 -2.70 -11.03
C ARG A 94 -9.35 -3.55 -12.05
N GLY A 95 -9.40 -4.85 -11.87
CA GLY A 95 -8.83 -5.81 -12.82
C GLY A 95 -9.00 -7.22 -12.32
N ARG A 96 -8.49 -8.17 -13.09
CA ARG A 96 -8.31 -9.56 -12.71
C ARG A 96 -6.83 -9.87 -12.58
N ILE A 97 -6.51 -10.88 -11.78
CA ILE A 97 -5.14 -11.31 -11.55
C ILE A 97 -5.05 -12.77 -11.99
N ARG A 98 -4.01 -13.07 -12.76
CA ARG A 98 -3.56 -14.43 -12.98
C ARG A 98 -2.26 -14.63 -12.20
N SER A 99 -2.25 -15.60 -11.31
CA SER A 99 -1.09 -15.94 -10.48
C SER A 99 -1.00 -17.45 -10.31
N SER A 100 0.21 -17.96 -10.13
CA SER A 100 0.46 -19.37 -9.80
C SER A 100 0.13 -19.69 -8.35
N THR A 101 0.04 -18.69 -7.47
CA THR A 101 -0.34 -18.81 -6.06
C THR A 101 -1.59 -18.00 -5.76
N PRO A 102 -2.41 -18.40 -4.77
CA PRO A 102 -3.55 -17.62 -4.35
C PRO A 102 -3.14 -16.21 -3.88
N ILE A 103 -3.82 -15.19 -4.36
CA ILE A 103 -3.62 -13.80 -3.93
C ILE A 103 -4.54 -13.53 -2.73
N LEU A 104 -3.94 -13.17 -1.61
CA LEU A 104 -4.66 -12.84 -0.38
C LEU A 104 -5.33 -11.47 -0.48
N ALA A 105 -4.61 -10.48 -1.00
CA ALA A 105 -5.12 -9.12 -1.13
C ALA A 105 -4.33 -8.28 -2.13
N MET A 106 -4.95 -7.17 -2.53
CA MET A 106 -4.31 -6.07 -3.25
C MET A 106 -4.10 -4.88 -2.32
N ILE A 107 -2.96 -4.24 -2.42
CA ILE A 107 -2.63 -3.00 -1.70
C ILE A 107 -2.25 -1.92 -2.70
N ALA A 108 -2.81 -0.72 -2.57
CA ALA A 108 -2.35 0.46 -3.27
C ALA A 108 -1.62 1.38 -2.28
N TYR A 109 -0.34 1.64 -2.54
CA TYR A 109 0.44 2.67 -1.87
C TYR A 109 0.45 3.89 -2.77
N ASN A 110 -0.17 4.98 -2.34
CA ASN A 110 -0.21 6.23 -3.10
C ASN A 110 0.85 7.20 -2.55
N ASP A 111 1.95 7.29 -3.27
CA ASP A 111 3.08 8.14 -2.95
C ASP A 111 2.99 9.47 -3.70
N ARG A 112 3.23 10.58 -2.99
CA ARG A 112 3.43 11.87 -3.62
C ARG A 112 4.88 12.01 -4.09
N GLU A 113 5.10 12.49 -5.31
CA GLU A 113 6.43 12.90 -5.74
C GLU A 113 6.88 14.13 -4.96
N ASN A 114 7.72 13.94 -3.96
CA ASN A 114 8.34 15.02 -3.21
C ASN A 114 9.64 15.47 -3.90
N LYS A 115 9.57 16.51 -4.72
CA LYS A 115 10.77 17.16 -5.25
C LYS A 115 11.39 18.04 -4.15
N GLY A 116 12.52 17.60 -3.60
CA GLY A 116 13.41 18.50 -2.86
C GLY A 116 13.23 18.60 -1.35
N GLN A 117 12.53 17.70 -0.66
CA GLN A 117 12.57 17.67 0.80
C GLN A 117 13.87 17.05 1.29
N ARG A 118 14.71 17.85 1.95
CA ARG A 118 15.91 17.38 2.64
C ARG A 118 15.51 16.38 3.76
N GLY A 119 16.12 15.19 3.75
CA GLY A 119 15.93 14.15 4.76
C GLY A 119 14.99 13.01 4.37
N TYR A 120 14.07 13.22 3.42
CA TYR A 120 13.18 12.18 2.89
C TYR A 120 13.40 11.94 1.39
N GLY A 121 14.51 12.46 0.88
CA GLY A 121 14.69 12.87 -0.52
C GLY A 121 14.80 11.78 -1.57
N VAL A 122 14.85 10.51 -1.24
CA VAL A 122 14.90 9.44 -2.25
C VAL A 122 13.90 8.32 -1.93
N ASN A 123 13.56 8.14 -0.67
CA ASN A 123 12.56 7.15 -0.27
C ASN A 123 11.18 7.80 -0.27
N LYS A 124 10.51 7.72 -1.39
CA LYS A 124 9.12 8.14 -1.59
C LYS A 124 8.14 7.46 -0.62
N ASP A 125 8.56 6.37 -0.01
CA ASP A 125 7.75 5.45 0.80
C ASP A 125 7.20 6.08 2.09
N TYR A 126 7.83 7.11 2.64
CA TYR A 126 7.41 7.72 3.90
C TYR A 126 6.04 8.41 3.83
N ASP A 127 5.63 8.86 2.64
CA ASP A 127 4.38 9.60 2.43
C ASP A 127 3.25 8.74 1.83
N ALA A 128 3.48 7.45 1.64
CA ALA A 128 2.50 6.56 1.04
C ALA A 128 1.28 6.37 1.93
N THR A 129 0.13 6.89 1.53
CA THR A 129 -1.15 6.50 2.11
C THR A 129 -1.64 5.21 1.46
N THR A 130 -2.26 4.31 2.22
CA THR A 130 -2.57 2.96 1.74
C THR A 130 -4.06 2.63 1.72
N TRP A 131 -4.46 1.86 0.70
CA TRP A 131 -5.78 1.24 0.58
C TRP A 131 -5.61 -0.23 0.26
N THR A 132 -6.56 -1.05 0.67
CA THR A 132 -6.54 -2.49 0.45
C THR A 132 -7.84 -2.96 -0.16
N SER A 133 -7.77 -4.07 -0.88
CA SER A 133 -8.93 -4.80 -1.41
C SER A 133 -8.68 -6.29 -1.28
N VAL A 134 -9.70 -7.04 -0.91
CA VAL A 134 -9.68 -8.48 -1.09
C VAL A 134 -9.76 -8.83 -2.57
N VAL A 135 -9.31 -10.03 -2.92
CA VAL A 135 -9.46 -10.60 -4.25
C VAL A 135 -10.60 -11.60 -4.20
N SER A 136 -11.52 -11.54 -5.16
CA SER A 136 -12.66 -12.46 -5.22
C SER A 136 -12.23 -13.87 -5.65
N PRO A 137 -13.08 -14.90 -5.49
CA PRO A 137 -12.81 -16.24 -6.00
C PRO A 137 -12.55 -16.29 -7.51
N GLU A 138 -13.09 -15.33 -8.27
CA GLU A 138 -12.89 -15.16 -9.72
C GLU A 138 -11.59 -14.40 -10.04
N ASN A 139 -10.75 -14.16 -9.02
CA ASN A 139 -9.51 -13.39 -9.10
C ASN A 139 -9.71 -11.91 -9.48
N GLU A 140 -10.87 -11.35 -9.21
CA GLU A 140 -11.16 -9.94 -9.45
C GLU A 140 -10.86 -9.08 -8.22
N PHE A 141 -10.40 -7.86 -8.45
CA PHE A 141 -10.22 -6.88 -7.40
C PHE A 141 -10.76 -5.51 -7.80
N ARG A 142 -11.11 -4.73 -6.79
CA ARG A 142 -11.49 -3.32 -6.94
C ARG A 142 -10.97 -2.53 -5.76
N ILE A 143 -10.07 -1.60 -6.01
CA ILE A 143 -9.50 -0.73 -4.99
C ILE A 143 -9.85 0.72 -5.27
N ARG A 144 -10.35 1.43 -4.25
CA ARG A 144 -10.66 2.85 -4.33
C ARG A 144 -9.64 3.63 -3.52
N ILE A 145 -8.89 4.48 -4.20
CA ILE A 145 -7.86 5.36 -3.65
C ILE A 145 -8.48 6.74 -3.50
N GLY A 146 -8.64 7.17 -2.27
CA GLY A 146 -9.17 8.50 -1.93
C GLY A 146 -8.09 9.45 -1.45
N GLU A 147 -8.52 10.57 -0.86
CA GLU A 147 -7.62 11.55 -0.24
C GLU A 147 -6.52 12.04 -1.19
N LEU A 148 -6.89 12.24 -2.45
CA LEU A 148 -5.96 12.64 -3.49
C LEU A 148 -5.39 14.02 -3.17
N ARG A 149 -4.08 14.16 -3.27
CA ARG A 149 -3.35 15.41 -3.04
C ARG A 149 -2.93 16.03 -4.37
N GLU A 150 -2.64 17.32 -4.36
CA GLU A 150 -2.08 18.03 -5.53
C GLU A 150 -0.66 17.57 -5.84
N GLY A 151 -0.30 17.58 -7.13
CA GLY A 151 1.02 17.23 -7.66
C GLY A 151 1.07 15.91 -8.41
N ASN A 152 2.29 15.43 -8.65
CA ASN A 152 2.53 14.15 -9.28
C ASN A 152 2.55 13.04 -8.22
N HIS A 153 2.06 11.87 -8.60
CA HIS A 153 1.93 10.73 -7.72
C HIS A 153 2.32 9.43 -8.43
N GLU A 154 2.86 8.51 -7.64
CA GLU A 154 3.03 7.10 -8.01
C GLU A 154 2.08 6.26 -7.15
N ILE A 155 1.33 5.38 -7.78
CA ILE A 155 0.63 4.29 -7.11
C ILE A 155 1.44 3.02 -7.31
N ARG A 156 1.92 2.44 -6.21
CA ARG A 156 2.43 1.07 -6.19
C ARG A 156 1.27 0.15 -5.91
N LEU A 157 0.79 -0.53 -6.96
CA LEU A 157 -0.23 -1.57 -6.85
C LEU A 157 0.46 -2.89 -6.54
N VAL A 158 0.26 -3.41 -5.34
CA VAL A 158 0.97 -4.57 -4.80
C VAL A 158 0.00 -5.71 -4.62
N SER A 159 0.24 -6.85 -5.26
CA SER A 159 -0.39 -8.12 -4.88
C SER A 159 0.35 -8.71 -3.69
N VAL A 160 -0.40 -9.28 -2.76
CA VAL A 160 0.12 -10.01 -1.61
C VAL A 160 -0.36 -11.45 -1.73
N ASP A 161 0.59 -12.35 -1.93
CA ASP A 161 0.33 -13.77 -2.10
C ASP A 161 0.15 -14.46 -0.74
N ALA A 162 -0.53 -15.59 -0.73
CA ALA A 162 -0.79 -16.33 0.51
C ALA A 162 0.49 -16.85 1.18
N ASP A 163 1.61 -16.95 0.46
CA ASP A 163 2.93 -17.33 0.98
C ASP A 163 3.76 -16.13 1.47
N GLY A 164 3.22 -14.91 1.40
CA GLY A 164 3.88 -13.67 1.80
C GLY A 164 4.71 -12.99 0.72
N SER A 165 4.87 -13.60 -0.46
CA SER A 165 5.51 -12.94 -1.59
C SER A 165 4.67 -11.78 -2.11
N THR A 166 5.31 -10.86 -2.83
CA THR A 166 4.61 -9.68 -3.35
C THR A 166 5.12 -9.30 -4.74
N THR A 167 4.18 -8.92 -5.61
CA THR A 167 4.50 -8.35 -6.92
C THR A 167 3.97 -6.92 -7.00
N THR A 168 4.74 -6.02 -7.62
CA THR A 168 4.39 -4.59 -7.67
C THR A 168 4.30 -4.09 -9.10
N LYS A 169 3.14 -3.51 -9.46
CA LYS A 169 2.97 -2.70 -10.68
C LYS A 169 2.94 -1.22 -10.28
N ARG A 170 3.73 -0.39 -11.00
CA ARG A 170 3.83 1.05 -10.74
C ARG A 170 3.01 1.83 -11.75
N LEU A 171 2.13 2.70 -11.25
CA LEU A 171 1.22 3.51 -12.03
C LEU A 171 1.37 4.97 -11.62
N HIS A 172 1.30 5.90 -12.57
CA HIS A 172 1.50 7.31 -12.28
C HIS A 172 0.30 8.15 -12.70
N TYR A 173 0.00 9.15 -11.91
CA TYR A 173 -1.01 10.17 -12.22
C TYR A 173 -0.55 11.54 -11.72
N SER A 174 -1.24 12.57 -12.14
CA SER A 174 -1.07 13.91 -11.58
C SER A 174 -2.42 14.51 -11.19
N ARG A 175 -2.39 15.44 -10.26
CA ARG A 175 -3.55 16.24 -9.87
C ARG A 175 -3.16 17.71 -9.86
N ASN A 176 -3.98 18.53 -10.48
CA ASN A 176 -3.78 19.98 -10.53
C ASN A 176 -5.13 20.70 -10.42
N GLU A 177 -5.23 21.63 -9.48
CA GLU A 177 -6.46 22.40 -9.21
C GLU A 177 -7.71 21.50 -9.04
N GLY A 178 -7.53 20.39 -8.31
CA GLY A 178 -8.59 19.41 -8.07
C GLY A 178 -8.85 18.44 -9.23
N ASN A 179 -8.27 18.65 -10.40
CA ASN A 179 -8.45 17.78 -11.57
C ASN A 179 -7.39 16.68 -11.61
N THR A 180 -7.83 15.43 -11.73
CA THR A 180 -6.94 14.27 -11.78
C THR A 180 -6.69 13.86 -13.22
N ASP A 181 -5.43 13.78 -13.62
CA ASP A 181 -5.02 13.32 -14.95
C ASP A 181 -4.50 11.88 -14.89
N LEU A 182 -5.23 10.95 -15.51
CA LEU A 182 -4.90 9.53 -15.57
C LEU A 182 -4.26 9.10 -16.89
N ARG A 183 -3.90 10.02 -17.80
CA ARG A 183 -3.39 9.65 -19.14
C ARG A 183 -2.11 8.81 -19.06
N LYS A 184 -1.18 9.15 -18.14
CA LYS A 184 0.05 8.39 -17.93
C LYS A 184 -0.25 7.01 -17.38
N MET A 185 -1.16 6.90 -16.40
CA MET A 185 -1.59 5.64 -15.81
C MET A 185 -2.21 4.71 -16.85
N ARG A 186 -3.14 5.21 -17.69
CA ARG A 186 -3.78 4.41 -18.72
C ARG A 186 -2.78 3.82 -19.70
N ARG A 187 -1.83 4.61 -20.19
CA ARG A 187 -0.74 4.11 -21.05
C ARG A 187 0.11 3.03 -20.40
N GLN A 188 0.30 3.08 -19.06
CA GLN A 188 1.05 2.07 -18.30
C GLN A 188 0.24 0.81 -18.03
N ILE A 189 -1.08 0.90 -18.13
CA ILE A 189 -2.00 -0.23 -18.04
C ILE A 189 -2.04 -0.99 -19.36
N ASP A 190 -2.03 -0.27 -20.48
CA ASP A 190 -2.17 -0.83 -21.84
C ASP A 190 -0.85 -1.49 -22.34
N ASN A 191 0.28 -1.23 -21.68
CA ASN A 191 1.60 -1.83 -21.94
C ASN A 191 1.93 -2.94 -20.93
#